data_aa14f345a6b55dec65646bed336ef0a9
#
_entry.id   aa14f345a6b55dec65646bed336ef0a9
#
_cell.length_a   1.000
_cell.length_b   1.000
_cell.length_c   1.000
_cell.angle_alpha   90.00
_cell.angle_beta   90.00
_cell.angle_gamma   90.00
#
_symmetry.space_group_name_H-M   'P 1'
#
loop_
_entity.id
_entity.type
_entity.pdbx_description
1 polymer ?
#
loop_
_entity_poly.entity_id
_entity_poly.type
_entity_poly.pdbx_seq_one_letter_code
_entity_poly.pdbx_strand_id
1 'polypeptide(L)'
;MISEPELDGDSSYESAEVLTEERAPRPPRTRRPWLWALGGAVAASAVWGGAIYAVQRGEEPGPDLAGYAPVVREEQLCELAKLKALGGILGKRNVDGNGPVMDEPAISEASCSAGFGPEEASQTVEVKYTLHKVIDPAHEFEARARQDGVLRRIDGIGEQAWFDDASGQGGTLWILDGQAEIQLTLYWQVPYDESGNPIDDAVEQPDLSGIDVPMSQDALALMAALKK
;
A
#
# COMPACT_ATOMS: atom_id res chain seq x y z
N MET A 1 -37.58 -22.77 -29.84
CA MET A 1 -38.44 -22.53 -30.97
C MET A 1 -38.41 -21.04 -31.22
N ILE A 2 -37.65 -20.63 -32.23
CA ILE A 2 -37.52 -19.24 -32.64
C ILE A 2 -38.21 -19.19 -34.01
N SER A 3 -39.29 -18.42 -34.11
CA SER A 3 -40.06 -18.26 -35.33
C SER A 3 -39.37 -17.21 -36.22
N GLU A 4 -39.03 -17.59 -37.44
CA GLU A 4 -38.58 -16.66 -38.46
C GLU A 4 -39.81 -15.90 -39.02
N PRO A 5 -39.71 -14.59 -39.28
CA PRO A 5 -40.73 -13.86 -40.00
C PRO A 5 -40.59 -14.09 -41.53
N GLU A 6 -41.65 -14.58 -42.15
CA GLU A 6 -41.80 -14.64 -43.59
C GLU A 6 -41.96 -13.23 -44.16
N LEU A 7 -41.13 -12.91 -45.14
CA LEU A 7 -41.18 -11.70 -45.94
C LEU A 7 -42.01 -11.98 -47.22
N ASP A 8 -43.30 -11.76 -47.13
CA ASP A 8 -44.13 -11.58 -48.29
C ASP A 8 -44.00 -10.14 -48.79
N GLY A 9 -43.39 -9.96 -49.91
CA GLY A 9 -43.22 -8.67 -50.55
C GLY A 9 -43.29 -8.77 -52.03
N ASP A 10 -44.47 -8.91 -52.51
CA ASP A 10 -44.82 -8.65 -53.94
C ASP A 10 -44.78 -7.15 -54.19
N SER A 11 -43.74 -6.63 -54.82
CA SER A 11 -43.67 -5.26 -55.27
C SER A 11 -43.31 -5.21 -56.74
N SER A 12 -44.34 -4.90 -57.51
CA SER A 12 -44.30 -4.49 -58.93
C SER A 12 -43.22 -3.40 -59.12
N TYR A 13 -42.24 -3.71 -59.97
CA TYR A 13 -41.24 -2.75 -60.43
C TYR A 13 -41.88 -1.70 -61.32
N GLU A 14 -42.10 -0.52 -60.79
CA GLU A 14 -42.41 0.69 -61.50
C GLU A 14 -41.11 1.23 -62.13
N SER A 15 -41.12 1.47 -63.41
CA SER A 15 -39.98 1.91 -64.22
C SER A 15 -39.45 3.23 -63.72
N ALA A 16 -38.26 3.23 -63.12
CA ALA A 16 -37.57 4.45 -62.66
C ALA A 16 -37.16 5.29 -63.90
N GLU A 17 -37.70 6.47 -64.01
CA GLU A 17 -37.24 7.53 -64.89
C GLU A 17 -35.77 7.81 -64.65
N VAL A 18 -34.93 7.68 -65.65
CA VAL A 18 -33.51 8.01 -65.62
C VAL A 18 -33.39 9.51 -65.62
N LEU A 19 -33.28 10.07 -64.42
CA LEU A 19 -32.85 11.47 -64.25
C LEU A 19 -31.38 11.55 -64.67
N THR A 20 -31.13 12.21 -65.77
CA THR A 20 -29.79 12.59 -66.22
C THR A 20 -29.27 13.68 -65.29
N GLU A 21 -28.53 13.29 -64.26
CA GLU A 21 -27.90 14.19 -63.33
C GLU A 21 -26.80 14.99 -64.04
N GLU A 22 -27.06 16.26 -64.24
CA GLU A 22 -26.11 17.22 -64.78
C GLU A 22 -24.89 17.32 -63.91
N ARG A 23 -23.79 16.75 -64.40
CA ARG A 23 -22.54 16.60 -63.67
C ARG A 23 -21.95 17.98 -63.33
N ALA A 24 -22.10 18.39 -62.06
CA ALA A 24 -21.52 19.62 -61.56
C ALA A 24 -20.02 19.72 -61.89
N PRO A 25 -19.52 20.92 -62.23
CA PRO A 25 -18.11 21.12 -62.58
C PRO A 25 -17.23 20.71 -61.43
N ARG A 26 -16.27 19.81 -61.72
CA ARG A 26 -15.30 19.33 -60.73
C ARG A 26 -14.51 20.50 -60.17
N PRO A 27 -14.47 20.68 -58.81
CA PRO A 27 -13.66 21.71 -58.21
C PRO A 27 -12.18 21.53 -58.59
N PRO A 28 -11.39 22.62 -58.71
CA PRO A 28 -10.01 22.57 -59.12
C PRO A 28 -9.22 21.68 -58.14
N ARG A 29 -8.60 20.63 -58.62
CA ARG A 29 -7.73 19.75 -57.81
C ARG A 29 -6.59 20.58 -57.24
N THR A 30 -6.62 20.88 -55.96
CA THR A 30 -5.47 21.42 -55.23
C THR A 30 -4.31 20.44 -55.31
N ARG A 31 -3.23 20.87 -55.95
CA ARG A 31 -2.14 20.02 -56.44
C ARG A 31 -1.28 19.32 -55.38
N ARG A 32 -1.61 19.27 -54.10
CA ARG A 32 -0.85 18.50 -53.08
C ARG A 32 -1.63 18.27 -51.79
N PRO A 33 -2.73 17.50 -51.76
CA PRO A 33 -3.49 17.24 -50.52
C PRO A 33 -2.64 16.47 -49.46
N TRP A 34 -1.63 15.72 -49.92
CA TRP A 34 -0.74 14.97 -49.03
C TRP A 34 0.18 15.86 -48.16
N LEU A 35 0.51 17.08 -48.64
CA LEU A 35 1.30 18.04 -47.83
C LEU A 35 0.51 18.57 -46.62
N TRP A 36 -0.81 18.70 -46.77
CA TRP A 36 -1.69 19.08 -45.66
C TRP A 36 -1.86 17.92 -44.66
N ALA A 37 -1.92 16.68 -45.15
CA ALA A 37 -1.96 15.50 -44.31
C ALA A 37 -0.65 15.32 -43.50
N LEU A 38 0.50 15.52 -44.17
CA LEU A 38 1.80 15.52 -43.48
C LEU A 38 1.95 16.64 -42.48
N GLY A 39 1.56 17.86 -42.81
CA GLY A 39 1.58 19.00 -41.89
C GLY A 39 0.68 18.77 -40.67
N GLY A 40 -0.50 18.19 -40.85
CA GLY A 40 -1.39 17.82 -39.75
C GLY A 40 -0.81 16.72 -38.85
N ALA A 41 -0.20 15.69 -39.46
CA ALA A 41 0.44 14.61 -38.69
C ALA A 41 1.63 15.11 -37.84
N VAL A 42 2.48 15.98 -38.41
CA VAL A 42 3.61 16.57 -37.67
C VAL A 42 3.13 17.48 -36.55
N ALA A 43 2.12 18.31 -36.79
CA ALA A 43 1.55 19.19 -35.78
C ALA A 43 0.90 18.39 -34.62
N ALA A 44 0.14 17.34 -34.95
CA ALA A 44 -0.45 16.44 -33.95
C ALA A 44 0.63 15.72 -33.12
N SER A 45 1.68 15.22 -33.77
CA SER A 45 2.81 14.55 -33.08
C SER A 45 3.57 15.52 -32.18
N ALA A 46 3.74 16.79 -32.59
CA ALA A 46 4.41 17.79 -31.75
C ALA A 46 3.58 18.18 -30.53
N VAL A 47 2.26 18.29 -30.68
CA VAL A 47 1.37 18.57 -29.55
C VAL A 47 1.34 17.40 -28.57
N TRP A 48 1.18 16.17 -29.07
CA TRP A 48 1.17 14.97 -28.20
C TRP A 48 2.54 14.72 -27.58
N GLY A 49 3.61 14.82 -28.36
CA GLY A 49 4.97 14.68 -27.86
C GLY A 49 5.34 15.75 -26.84
N GLY A 50 4.92 17.00 -27.06
CA GLY A 50 5.08 18.10 -26.12
C GLY A 50 4.28 17.92 -24.84
N ALA A 51 3.04 17.43 -24.92
CA ALA A 51 2.20 17.13 -23.76
C ALA A 51 2.80 15.99 -22.92
N ILE A 52 3.18 14.87 -23.56
CA ILE A 52 3.83 13.74 -22.86
C ILE A 52 5.14 14.19 -22.21
N TYR A 53 5.96 14.99 -22.92
CA TYR A 53 7.21 15.50 -22.38
C TYR A 53 7.01 16.47 -21.21
N ALA A 54 5.97 17.31 -21.26
CA ALA A 54 5.61 18.22 -20.16
C ALA A 54 5.10 17.44 -18.94
N VAL A 55 4.29 16.39 -19.14
CA VAL A 55 3.83 15.52 -18.06
C VAL A 55 4.99 14.71 -17.46
N GLN A 56 5.92 14.22 -18.27
CA GLN A 56 7.10 13.50 -17.78
C GLN A 56 8.15 14.39 -17.11
N ARG A 57 8.17 15.68 -17.42
CA ARG A 57 9.05 16.67 -16.77
C ARG A 57 8.39 17.47 -15.66
N GLY A 58 7.10 17.40 -15.52
CA GLY A 58 6.42 17.82 -14.31
C GLY A 58 6.81 16.81 -13.23
N GLU A 59 7.96 17.00 -12.59
CA GLU A 59 8.23 16.44 -11.28
C GLU A 59 7.13 17.00 -10.39
N GLU A 60 6.02 16.26 -10.23
CA GLU A 60 5.12 16.52 -9.12
C GLU A 60 6.01 16.49 -7.88
N PRO A 61 5.98 17.53 -7.03
CA PRO A 61 6.71 17.45 -5.78
C PRO A 61 6.30 16.14 -5.13
N GLY A 62 7.31 15.29 -4.86
CA GLY A 62 7.07 14.01 -4.22
C GLY A 62 6.26 14.20 -2.94
N PRO A 63 5.57 13.18 -2.44
CA PRO A 63 4.75 13.30 -1.24
C PRO A 63 5.60 13.84 -0.09
N ASP A 64 4.99 14.65 0.76
CA ASP A 64 5.62 15.12 1.99
C ASP A 64 5.84 13.93 2.91
N LEU A 65 7.09 13.57 3.14
CA LEU A 65 7.45 12.46 4.02
C LEU A 65 7.24 12.78 5.50
N ALA A 66 6.63 13.92 5.85
CA ALA A 66 6.34 14.36 7.21
C ALA A 66 7.56 14.31 8.16
N GLY A 67 8.76 14.50 7.58
CA GLY A 67 10.03 14.45 8.29
C GLY A 67 10.58 13.03 8.52
N TYR A 68 9.89 11.99 8.08
CA TYR A 68 10.38 10.62 8.19
C TYR A 68 11.55 10.33 7.25
N ALA A 69 12.46 9.46 7.72
CA ALA A 69 13.64 9.07 6.96
C ALA A 69 13.65 7.56 6.70
N PRO A 70 14.21 7.11 5.55
CA PRO A 70 14.39 5.69 5.30
C PRO A 70 15.35 5.08 6.33
N VAL A 71 15.10 3.84 6.69
CA VAL A 71 16.01 2.97 7.43
C VAL A 71 16.88 2.25 6.42
N VAL A 72 18.19 2.42 6.52
CA VAL A 72 19.14 1.92 5.51
C VAL A 72 20.10 0.84 6.04
N ARG A 73 20.08 0.55 7.35
CA ARG A 73 20.88 -0.50 7.98
C ARG A 73 19.99 -1.46 8.76
N GLU A 74 20.28 -2.75 8.68
CA GLU A 74 19.46 -3.80 9.31
C GLU A 74 19.30 -3.61 10.82
N GLU A 75 20.37 -3.23 11.54
CA GLU A 75 20.33 -2.99 12.97
C GLU A 75 19.64 -1.69 13.39
N GLN A 76 19.49 -0.73 12.46
CA GLN A 76 19.04 0.63 12.75
C GLN A 76 17.64 0.67 13.37
N LEU A 77 16.69 -0.12 12.83
CA LEU A 77 15.32 -0.12 13.36
C LEU A 77 15.28 -0.67 14.79
N CYS A 78 16.01 -1.74 15.08
CA CYS A 78 16.13 -2.30 16.42
C CYS A 78 16.79 -1.33 17.41
N GLU A 79 17.76 -0.55 16.96
CA GLU A 79 18.39 0.50 17.76
C GLU A 79 17.42 1.64 18.09
N LEU A 80 16.51 2.00 17.19
CA LEU A 80 15.51 3.04 17.37
C LEU A 80 14.31 2.56 18.20
N ALA A 81 13.86 1.32 17.98
CA ALA A 81 12.75 0.69 18.68
C ALA A 81 13.16 0.23 20.07
N LYS A 82 13.24 1.16 21.02
CA LYS A 82 13.68 0.86 22.39
C LYS A 82 12.70 0.01 23.19
N LEU A 83 11.41 0.03 22.87
CA LEU A 83 10.32 -0.77 23.45
C LEU A 83 10.33 -0.77 25.00
N LYS A 84 10.50 0.41 25.60
CA LYS A 84 10.67 0.55 27.05
C LYS A 84 9.39 0.30 27.84
N ALA A 85 8.25 0.76 27.31
CA ALA A 85 6.96 0.58 27.96
C ALA A 85 6.56 -0.90 27.94
N LEU A 86 6.75 -1.56 26.80
CA LEU A 86 6.56 -3.01 26.67
C LEU A 86 7.53 -3.78 27.56
N GLY A 87 8.79 -3.40 27.61
CA GLY A 87 9.77 -4.01 28.51
C GLY A 87 9.41 -3.91 29.98
N GLY A 88 8.67 -2.88 30.39
CA GLY A 88 8.16 -2.72 31.75
C GLY A 88 7.09 -3.74 32.14
N ILE A 89 6.38 -4.30 31.16
CA ILE A 89 5.29 -5.28 31.32
C ILE A 89 5.78 -6.70 30.98
N LEU A 90 6.44 -6.85 29.83
CA LEU A 90 6.86 -8.15 29.31
C LEU A 90 8.16 -8.66 29.94
N GLY A 91 8.85 -7.81 30.69
CA GLY A 91 10.13 -8.13 31.31
C GLY A 91 11.32 -7.67 30.47
N LYS A 92 12.49 -8.22 30.82
CA LYS A 92 13.75 -7.81 30.18
C LYS A 92 13.79 -8.25 28.72
N ARG A 93 14.17 -7.31 27.84
CA ARG A 93 14.53 -7.61 26.44
C ARG A 93 15.80 -8.47 26.42
N ASN A 94 15.73 -9.63 25.76
CA ASN A 94 16.79 -10.66 25.80
C ASN A 94 17.38 -10.95 24.42
N VAL A 95 16.61 -10.80 23.34
CA VAL A 95 17.03 -11.09 21.97
C VAL A 95 16.56 -9.98 21.05
N ASP A 96 17.41 -9.64 20.07
CA ASP A 96 17.06 -8.78 18.95
C ASP A 96 17.31 -9.54 17.65
N GLY A 97 16.30 -9.57 16.79
CA GLY A 97 16.41 -10.09 15.44
C GLY A 97 16.30 -8.94 14.44
N ASN A 98 17.38 -8.68 13.71
CA ASN A 98 17.35 -7.71 12.63
C ASN A 98 16.70 -8.35 11.40
N GLY A 99 15.67 -7.71 10.88
CA GLY A 99 15.05 -8.13 9.64
C GLY A 99 15.71 -7.48 8.41
N PRO A 100 15.30 -7.91 7.22
CA PRO A 100 15.80 -7.34 5.98
C PRO A 100 15.44 -5.85 5.86
N VAL A 101 16.30 -5.12 5.19
CA VAL A 101 16.07 -3.72 4.81
C VAL A 101 15.92 -3.65 3.30
N MET A 102 14.88 -2.94 2.85
CA MET A 102 14.66 -2.59 1.46
C MET A 102 14.61 -1.08 1.33
N ASP A 103 15.41 -0.52 0.44
CA ASP A 103 15.41 0.93 0.17
C ASP A 103 15.41 1.18 -1.33
N GLU A 104 14.21 1.20 -1.89
CA GLU A 104 13.94 1.40 -3.31
C GLU A 104 13.37 2.80 -3.58
N PRO A 105 13.37 3.29 -4.83
CA PRO A 105 12.86 4.63 -5.15
C PRO A 105 11.42 4.89 -4.73
N ALA A 106 10.57 3.88 -4.71
CA ALA A 106 9.16 4.02 -4.39
C ALA A 106 8.82 3.75 -2.92
N ILE A 107 9.64 2.96 -2.21
CA ILE A 107 9.34 2.46 -0.87
C ILE A 107 10.64 2.13 -0.11
N SER A 108 10.63 2.37 1.20
CA SER A 108 11.66 1.86 2.10
C SER A 108 10.98 1.04 3.19
N GLU A 109 11.51 -0.16 3.47
CA GLU A 109 10.94 -1.07 4.44
C GLU A 109 12.04 -1.67 5.31
N ALA A 110 11.76 -1.77 6.60
CA ALA A 110 12.65 -2.41 7.57
C ALA A 110 11.82 -3.14 8.63
N SER A 111 12.38 -4.20 9.20
CA SER A 111 11.77 -4.92 10.30
C SER A 111 12.78 -5.22 11.42
N CYS A 112 12.26 -5.35 12.63
CA CYS A 112 13.02 -5.69 13.83
C CYS A 112 12.15 -6.56 14.71
N SER A 113 12.68 -7.65 15.24
CA SER A 113 12.03 -8.46 16.27
C SER A 113 12.77 -8.36 17.59
N ALA A 114 12.04 -8.23 18.69
CA ALA A 114 12.59 -8.15 20.04
C ALA A 114 11.92 -9.19 20.93
N GLY A 115 12.71 -10.09 21.53
CA GLY A 115 12.26 -11.07 22.50
C GLY A 115 12.24 -10.49 23.92
N PHE A 116 11.24 -10.86 24.72
CA PHE A 116 11.08 -10.43 26.12
C PHE A 116 10.75 -11.62 27.02
N GLY A 117 11.12 -11.51 28.29
CA GLY A 117 10.85 -12.54 29.27
C GLY A 117 11.90 -13.64 29.34
N PRO A 118 11.62 -14.75 30.03
CA PRO A 118 12.52 -15.90 30.11
C PRO A 118 12.55 -16.66 28.79
N GLU A 119 13.66 -17.41 28.53
CA GLU A 119 13.81 -18.15 27.26
C GLU A 119 12.73 -19.22 27.06
N GLU A 120 12.24 -19.81 28.14
CA GLU A 120 11.21 -20.86 28.11
C GLU A 120 9.80 -20.32 27.83
N ALA A 121 9.61 -18.99 27.90
CA ALA A 121 8.31 -18.34 27.79
C ALA A 121 8.45 -16.94 27.20
N SER A 122 9.08 -16.85 26.03
CA SER A 122 9.36 -15.56 25.41
C SER A 122 8.17 -15.01 24.65
N GLN A 123 7.95 -13.71 24.81
CA GLN A 123 7.06 -12.94 23.97
C GLN A 123 7.88 -12.20 22.93
N THR A 124 7.43 -12.19 21.71
CA THR A 124 8.12 -11.47 20.64
C THR A 124 7.31 -10.28 20.19
N VAL A 125 7.98 -9.14 20.12
CA VAL A 125 7.45 -7.93 19.52
C VAL A 125 8.15 -7.74 18.18
N GLU A 126 7.39 -7.83 17.11
CA GLU A 126 7.85 -7.47 15.77
C GLU A 126 7.48 -6.02 15.49
N VAL A 127 8.44 -5.24 15.04
CA VAL A 127 8.29 -3.87 14.59
C VAL A 127 8.56 -3.83 13.11
N LYS A 128 7.59 -3.39 12.31
CA LYS A 128 7.75 -3.12 10.89
C LYS A 128 7.59 -1.64 10.63
N TYR A 129 8.48 -1.07 9.84
CA TYR A 129 8.45 0.30 9.39
C TYR A 129 8.46 0.33 7.87
N THR A 130 7.47 0.99 7.27
CA THR A 130 7.37 1.17 5.83
C THR A 130 7.21 2.66 5.53
N LEU A 131 8.11 3.20 4.70
CA LEU A 131 8.04 4.57 4.21
C LEU A 131 7.66 4.57 2.73
N HIS A 132 6.48 5.04 2.42
CA HIS A 132 5.98 5.20 1.06
C HIS A 132 6.53 6.48 0.45
N LYS A 133 7.35 6.39 -0.60
CA LYS A 133 8.06 7.55 -1.17
C LYS A 133 7.33 8.19 -2.35
N VAL A 134 6.32 7.51 -2.89
CA VAL A 134 5.63 7.94 -4.12
C VAL A 134 4.11 7.93 -3.94
N ILE A 135 3.54 6.90 -3.31
CA ILE A 135 2.09 6.70 -3.19
C ILE A 135 1.66 7.08 -1.78
N ASP A 136 0.54 7.81 -1.65
CA ASP A 136 -0.12 8.06 -0.38
C ASP A 136 -0.88 6.80 0.07
N PRO A 137 -0.48 6.15 1.18
CA PRO A 137 -1.09 4.92 1.66
C PRO A 137 -2.43 5.13 2.40
N ALA A 138 -2.82 6.37 2.68
CA ALA A 138 -3.97 6.68 3.55
C ALA A 138 -5.29 6.06 3.07
N HIS A 139 -5.45 5.93 1.74
CA HIS A 139 -6.69 5.42 1.15
C HIS A 139 -6.88 3.91 1.31
N GLU A 140 -5.80 3.14 1.46
CA GLU A 140 -5.84 1.69 1.56
C GLU A 140 -5.46 1.16 2.95
N PHE A 141 -4.90 2.02 3.80
CA PHE A 141 -4.34 1.65 5.10
C PHE A 141 -5.33 0.91 6.00
N GLU A 142 -6.53 1.50 6.22
CA GLU A 142 -7.57 0.85 7.03
C GLU A 142 -8.04 -0.47 6.43
N ALA A 143 -8.19 -0.53 5.10
CA ALA A 143 -8.63 -1.74 4.42
C ALA A 143 -7.61 -2.88 4.56
N ARG A 144 -6.31 -2.58 4.52
CA ARG A 144 -5.24 -3.56 4.76
C ARG A 144 -5.23 -4.04 6.20
N ALA A 145 -5.29 -3.11 7.16
CA ALA A 145 -5.31 -3.46 8.57
C ALA A 145 -6.51 -4.36 8.92
N ARG A 146 -7.68 -4.14 8.31
CA ARG A 146 -8.90 -4.95 8.53
C ARG A 146 -8.81 -6.39 8.02
N GLN A 147 -7.84 -6.72 7.15
CA GLN A 147 -7.68 -8.10 6.67
C GLN A 147 -7.20 -9.03 7.79
N ASP A 148 -6.52 -8.49 8.79
CA ASP A 148 -5.87 -9.26 9.85
C ASP A 148 -6.78 -9.47 11.07
N GLY A 149 -7.92 -8.76 11.19
CA GLY A 149 -8.81 -8.98 12.32
C GLY A 149 -9.86 -7.90 12.58
N VAL A 150 -10.37 -7.88 13.80
CA VAL A 150 -11.38 -6.92 14.27
C VAL A 150 -10.67 -5.70 14.88
N LEU A 151 -10.66 -4.62 14.13
CA LEU A 151 -9.94 -3.42 14.52
C LEU A 151 -10.71 -2.53 15.49
N ARG A 152 -10.00 -2.03 16.49
CA ARG A 152 -10.39 -0.93 17.35
C ARG A 152 -9.54 0.29 17.04
N ARG A 153 -10.16 1.44 16.80
CA ARG A 153 -9.43 2.68 16.56
C ARG A 153 -8.71 3.14 17.83
N ILE A 154 -7.49 3.62 17.67
CA ILE A 154 -6.69 4.26 18.71
C ILE A 154 -6.55 5.75 18.34
N ASP A 155 -6.94 6.64 19.24
CA ASP A 155 -6.82 8.07 19.03
C ASP A 155 -5.51 8.63 19.61
N GLY A 156 -5.00 9.71 19.00
CA GLY A 156 -3.83 10.43 19.48
C GLY A 156 -2.49 9.88 19.03
N ILE A 157 -2.46 8.98 18.08
CA ILE A 157 -1.23 8.44 17.48
C ILE A 157 -1.34 8.54 15.97
N GLY A 158 -0.40 9.26 15.33
CA GLY A 158 -0.40 9.47 13.90
C GLY A 158 -1.71 10.07 13.39
N GLU A 159 -1.96 9.93 12.11
CA GLU A 159 -3.20 10.35 11.46
C GLU A 159 -4.29 9.28 11.58
N GLN A 160 -3.88 8.01 11.53
CA GLN A 160 -4.73 6.86 11.71
C GLN A 160 -4.00 5.80 12.54
N ALA A 161 -4.70 5.21 13.51
CA ALA A 161 -4.18 4.07 14.23
C ALA A 161 -5.29 3.07 14.57
N TRP A 162 -4.97 1.78 14.43
CA TRP A 162 -5.87 0.67 14.64
C TRP A 162 -5.19 -0.41 15.47
N PHE A 163 -5.93 -1.01 16.38
CA PHE A 163 -5.46 -2.11 17.21
C PHE A 163 -6.35 -3.33 17.02
N ASP A 164 -5.71 -4.48 16.81
CA ASP A 164 -6.35 -5.79 16.78
C ASP A 164 -5.88 -6.62 17.98
N ASP A 165 -6.83 -7.05 18.81
CA ASP A 165 -6.60 -7.92 19.97
C ASP A 165 -7.28 -9.30 19.81
N ALA A 166 -7.72 -9.62 18.61
CA ALA A 166 -8.55 -10.81 18.33
C ALA A 166 -7.93 -12.14 18.76
N SER A 167 -6.61 -12.20 18.87
CA SER A 167 -5.93 -13.44 19.26
C SER A 167 -6.00 -13.77 20.76
N GLY A 168 -6.24 -12.78 21.62
CA GLY A 168 -6.11 -12.92 23.07
C GLY A 168 -4.73 -13.30 23.58
N GLN A 169 -3.80 -13.62 22.68
CA GLN A 169 -2.42 -14.04 22.96
C GLN A 169 -1.39 -12.99 22.51
N GLY A 170 -1.84 -11.84 22.10
CA GLY A 170 -1.04 -10.74 21.61
C GLY A 170 -1.90 -9.64 21.03
N GLY A 171 -1.36 -8.88 20.11
CA GLY A 171 -2.09 -7.83 19.41
C GLY A 171 -1.21 -7.17 18.37
N THR A 172 -1.87 -6.52 17.43
CA THR A 172 -1.19 -5.74 16.40
C THR A 172 -1.68 -4.30 16.45
N LEU A 173 -0.73 -3.37 16.56
CA LEU A 173 -0.97 -1.94 16.46
C LEU A 173 -0.48 -1.45 15.09
N TRP A 174 -1.40 -0.93 14.31
CA TRP A 174 -1.16 -0.33 13.00
C TRP A 174 -1.23 1.19 13.12
N ILE A 175 -0.24 1.89 12.58
CA ILE A 175 -0.17 3.35 12.63
C ILE A 175 0.21 3.87 11.26
N LEU A 176 -0.49 4.92 10.83
CA LEU A 176 -0.15 5.73 9.68
C LEU A 176 0.05 7.17 10.13
N ASP A 177 1.18 7.77 9.72
CA ASP A 177 1.49 9.19 9.94
C ASP A 177 2.17 9.77 8.68
N GLY A 178 1.41 10.50 7.88
CA GLY A 178 1.81 10.91 6.54
C GLY A 178 2.13 9.70 5.66
N GLN A 179 3.37 9.61 5.20
CA GLN A 179 3.87 8.55 4.33
C GLN A 179 4.48 7.35 5.09
N ALA A 180 4.52 7.43 6.42
CA ALA A 180 5.10 6.40 7.28
C ALA A 180 4.03 5.47 7.84
N GLU A 181 4.19 4.18 7.61
CA GLU A 181 3.40 3.12 8.20
C GLU A 181 4.25 2.37 9.22
N ILE A 182 3.75 2.23 10.43
CA ILE A 182 4.41 1.53 11.53
C ILE A 182 3.47 0.45 12.05
N GLN A 183 3.97 -0.76 12.16
CA GLN A 183 3.25 -1.89 12.72
C GLN A 183 4.04 -2.46 13.88
N LEU A 184 3.38 -2.63 15.03
CA LEU A 184 3.90 -3.36 16.18
C LEU A 184 3.03 -4.59 16.36
N THR A 185 3.60 -5.77 16.27
CA THR A 185 2.90 -7.04 16.48
C THR A 185 3.52 -7.75 17.69
N LEU A 186 2.72 -7.97 18.72
CA LEU A 186 3.09 -8.80 19.85
C LEU A 186 2.47 -10.17 19.70
N TYR A 187 3.26 -11.19 19.82
CA TYR A 187 2.82 -12.57 19.83
C TYR A 187 3.57 -13.42 20.84
N TRP A 188 2.86 -14.40 21.36
CA TRP A 188 3.40 -15.38 22.27
C TRP A 188 4.02 -16.54 21.46
N GLN A 189 5.22 -16.95 21.84
CA GLN A 189 5.84 -18.14 21.29
C GLN A 189 5.56 -19.32 22.22
N VAL A 190 4.74 -20.25 21.77
CA VAL A 190 4.53 -21.51 22.47
C VAL A 190 5.82 -22.33 22.40
N PRO A 191 6.42 -22.71 23.54
CA PRO A 191 7.58 -23.58 23.50
C PRO A 191 7.19 -24.98 23.00
N TYR A 192 8.12 -25.63 22.29
CA TYR A 192 7.96 -26.98 21.81
C TYR A 192 8.93 -27.91 22.51
N ASP A 193 8.49 -29.13 22.80
CA ASP A 193 9.37 -30.19 23.31
C ASP A 193 10.33 -30.73 22.23
N GLU A 194 11.28 -31.62 22.61
CA GLU A 194 12.22 -32.25 21.67
C GLU A 194 11.54 -33.08 20.58
N SER A 195 10.28 -33.43 20.76
CA SER A 195 9.45 -34.20 19.82
C SER A 195 8.63 -33.30 18.90
N GLY A 196 8.70 -31.96 19.09
CA GLY A 196 7.95 -30.96 18.31
C GLY A 196 6.49 -30.80 18.74
N ASN A 197 6.12 -31.25 19.95
CA ASN A 197 4.79 -31.00 20.50
C ASN A 197 4.79 -29.68 21.29
N PRO A 198 3.72 -28.87 21.21
CA PRO A 198 3.60 -27.68 22.03
C PRO A 198 3.52 -28.05 23.51
N ILE A 199 4.28 -27.34 24.35
CA ILE A 199 4.26 -27.50 25.80
C ILE A 199 3.20 -26.53 26.36
N ASP A 200 1.92 -26.84 26.15
CA ASP A 200 0.79 -25.97 26.52
C ASP A 200 0.65 -25.76 28.04
N ASP A 201 1.06 -26.75 28.85
CA ASP A 201 0.85 -26.73 30.31
C ASP A 201 2.01 -26.09 31.10
N ALA A 202 3.10 -25.73 30.43
CA ALA A 202 4.34 -25.36 31.14
C ALA A 202 4.40 -23.89 31.56
N VAL A 203 3.64 -22.99 30.92
CA VAL A 203 3.76 -21.56 31.18
C VAL A 203 2.38 -20.90 31.19
N GLU A 204 2.06 -20.26 32.30
CA GLU A 204 0.86 -19.41 32.43
C GLU A 204 0.95 -18.27 31.41
N GLN A 205 -0.07 -18.18 30.53
CA GLN A 205 -0.13 -17.10 29.56
C GLN A 205 -0.25 -15.76 30.28
N PRO A 206 0.52 -14.75 29.92
CA PRO A 206 0.42 -13.43 30.53
C PRO A 206 -0.94 -12.81 30.19
N ASP A 207 -1.48 -12.08 31.16
CA ASP A 207 -2.63 -11.21 30.90
C ASP A 207 -2.16 -9.99 30.09
N LEU A 208 -2.52 -9.97 28.82
CA LEU A 208 -2.19 -8.88 27.89
C LEU A 208 -3.33 -7.85 27.79
N SER A 209 -4.27 -7.84 28.72
CA SER A 209 -5.32 -6.82 28.77
C SER A 209 -4.71 -5.41 28.83
N GLY A 210 -5.13 -4.53 27.91
CA GLY A 210 -4.62 -3.16 27.85
C GLY A 210 -3.20 -3.01 27.28
N ILE A 211 -2.67 -4.03 26.62
CA ILE A 211 -1.33 -3.99 26.00
C ILE A 211 -1.21 -2.92 24.91
N ASP A 212 -2.32 -2.47 24.34
CA ASP A 212 -2.38 -1.34 23.42
C ASP A 212 -1.80 -0.05 24.00
N VAL A 213 -1.89 0.15 25.31
CA VAL A 213 -1.37 1.36 25.97
C VAL A 213 0.16 1.42 25.92
N PRO A 214 0.93 0.41 26.41
CA PRO A 214 2.38 0.42 26.29
C PRO A 214 2.86 0.31 24.84
N MET A 215 2.15 -0.41 23.96
CA MET A 215 2.45 -0.42 22.52
C MET A 215 2.33 1.00 21.93
N SER A 216 1.30 1.74 22.28
CA SER A 216 1.10 3.12 21.85
C SER A 216 2.22 4.06 22.34
N GLN A 217 2.66 3.90 23.57
CA GLN A 217 3.75 4.71 24.15
C GLN A 217 5.07 4.44 23.40
N ASP A 218 5.39 3.18 23.16
CA ASP A 218 6.61 2.81 22.44
C ASP A 218 6.55 3.20 20.97
N ALA A 219 5.37 3.13 20.34
CA ALA A 219 5.15 3.60 18.99
C ALA A 219 5.39 5.10 18.84
N LEU A 220 4.85 5.92 19.75
CA LEU A 220 5.09 7.37 19.75
C LEU A 220 6.59 7.70 19.91
N ALA A 221 7.29 6.96 20.78
CA ALA A 221 8.73 7.12 20.96
C ALA A 221 9.51 6.75 19.68
N LEU A 222 9.10 5.67 18.99
CA LEU A 222 9.68 5.24 17.74
C LEU A 222 9.41 6.25 16.61
N MET A 223 8.19 6.75 16.48
CA MET A 223 7.83 7.80 15.51
C MET A 223 8.73 9.03 15.67
N ALA A 224 8.93 9.47 16.90
CA ALA A 224 9.82 10.61 17.21
C ALA A 224 11.29 10.31 16.85
N ALA A 225 11.74 9.06 16.99
CA ALA A 225 13.11 8.66 16.65
C ALA A 225 13.34 8.47 15.14
N LEU A 226 12.30 8.17 14.38
CA LEU A 226 12.34 8.01 12.91
C LEU A 226 12.27 9.36 12.16
N LYS A 227 11.76 10.41 12.81
CA LYS A 227 11.73 11.77 12.24
C LYS A 227 13.11 12.44 12.40
N LYS A 228 13.54 13.16 11.37
CA LYS A 228 14.79 13.93 11.35
C LYS A 228 14.54 15.39 11.66
#